data_9bd431e24e8534964a517df203b90c29
#
_entry.id   9bd431e24e8534964a517df203b90c29
#
_cell.length_a   1.000
_cell.length_b   1.000
_cell.length_c   1.000
_cell.angle_alpha   90.00
_cell.angle_beta   90.00
_cell.angle_gamma   90.00
#
_symmetry.space_group_name_H-M   'P 1'
#
loop_
_entity.id
_entity.type
_entity.pdbx_description
1 polymer ?
#
loop_
_entity_poly.entity_id
_entity_poly.type
_entity_poly.pdbx_seq_one_letter_code
_entity_poly.pdbx_strand_id
1 'polypeptide(L)'
;MCTTRDVKKRSIALGLVAVLCVGGAADTLFASGVERTLSRQAAQLNGLEVAPEAYISGFPVALAAVTGAVSRVSLHSVDVPVAGVGVGNAGVELINLELPANAGQRLRRADLTGAQADVVRRTVRLDGVAFGQLLGMTDLDIAHPYDISPSGGTASEARMTGTVPGTDIPTTVVVTLRLDGPTFRMRPSQLIDVPSDLTDRVIDAYTLDRDTRDLPLGGQADNVQLSGGSIEFSRDRINTVVEAADLAPLV
;
A
#
# COMPACT_ATOMS: atom_id res chain seq x y z
N MET A 1 -34.49 -47.04 -23.97
CA MET A 1 -33.80 -46.28 -25.05
C MET A 1 -33.45 -44.88 -24.56
N CYS A 2 -32.65 -44.75 -23.45
CA CYS A 2 -32.41 -43.48 -22.74
C CYS A 2 -30.94 -43.24 -22.31
N THR A 3 -29.99 -44.04 -22.76
CA THR A 3 -28.62 -44.04 -22.20
C THR A 3 -27.56 -43.30 -23.01
N THR A 4 -27.74 -43.13 -24.31
CA THR A 4 -26.73 -42.59 -25.21
C THR A 4 -26.65 -41.05 -25.18
N ARG A 5 -27.76 -40.38 -24.87
CA ARG A 5 -27.87 -38.91 -24.84
C ARG A 5 -27.24 -38.31 -23.57
N ASP A 6 -27.32 -39.04 -22.46
CA ASP A 6 -26.76 -38.60 -21.18
C ASP A 6 -25.24 -38.80 -21.11
N VAL A 7 -24.71 -39.83 -21.75
CA VAL A 7 -23.26 -40.04 -21.88
C VAL A 7 -22.61 -38.93 -22.70
N LYS A 8 -23.22 -38.53 -23.83
CA LYS A 8 -22.72 -37.41 -24.65
C LYS A 8 -22.74 -36.09 -23.89
N LYS A 9 -23.77 -35.79 -23.10
CA LYS A 9 -23.86 -34.59 -22.30
C LYS A 9 -22.76 -34.56 -21.20
N ARG A 10 -22.53 -35.70 -20.54
CA ARG A 10 -21.46 -35.83 -19.53
C ARG A 10 -20.07 -35.68 -20.14
N SER A 11 -19.81 -36.22 -21.31
CA SER A 11 -18.54 -36.07 -22.02
C SER A 11 -18.29 -34.64 -22.48
N ILE A 12 -19.33 -33.93 -22.94
CA ILE A 12 -19.23 -32.50 -23.30
C ILE A 12 -18.97 -31.64 -22.03
N ALA A 13 -19.68 -31.92 -20.95
CA ALA A 13 -19.45 -31.20 -19.67
C ALA A 13 -18.03 -31.42 -19.12
N LEU A 14 -17.54 -32.67 -19.15
CA LEU A 14 -16.17 -33.00 -18.77
C LEU A 14 -15.12 -32.30 -19.65
N GLY A 15 -15.34 -32.25 -20.95
CA GLY A 15 -14.48 -31.54 -21.90
C GLY A 15 -14.46 -30.04 -21.64
N LEU A 16 -15.61 -29.44 -21.33
CA LEU A 16 -15.70 -28.00 -21.00
C LEU A 16 -14.98 -27.67 -19.68
N VAL A 17 -15.12 -28.50 -18.66
CA VAL A 17 -14.40 -28.36 -17.39
C VAL A 17 -12.89 -28.49 -17.62
N ALA A 18 -12.44 -29.46 -18.41
CA ALA A 18 -11.02 -29.62 -18.72
C ALA A 18 -10.43 -28.38 -19.42
N VAL A 19 -11.17 -27.82 -20.40
CA VAL A 19 -10.76 -26.59 -21.11
C VAL A 19 -10.66 -25.41 -20.14
N LEU A 20 -11.65 -25.26 -19.25
CA LEU A 20 -11.63 -24.19 -18.23
C LEU A 20 -10.46 -24.36 -17.25
N CYS A 21 -10.16 -25.58 -16.80
CA CYS A 21 -9.02 -25.84 -15.91
C CYS A 21 -7.67 -25.54 -16.60
N VAL A 22 -7.50 -25.97 -17.83
CA VAL A 22 -6.29 -25.71 -18.61
C VAL A 22 -6.13 -24.20 -18.89
N GLY A 23 -7.24 -23.54 -19.26
CA GLY A 23 -7.25 -22.09 -19.49
C GLY A 23 -6.89 -21.31 -18.22
N GLY A 24 -7.47 -21.67 -17.08
CA GLY A 24 -7.16 -21.05 -15.77
C GLY A 24 -5.71 -21.28 -15.35
N ALA A 25 -5.18 -22.49 -15.53
CA ALA A 25 -3.78 -22.78 -15.23
C ALA A 25 -2.81 -21.97 -16.12
N ALA A 26 -3.11 -21.88 -17.42
CA ALA A 26 -2.31 -21.07 -18.35
C ALA A 26 -2.33 -19.57 -17.99
N ASP A 27 -3.50 -19.04 -17.62
CA ASP A 27 -3.65 -17.64 -17.17
C ASP A 27 -2.85 -17.37 -15.90
N THR A 28 -2.91 -18.26 -14.90
CA THR A 28 -2.14 -18.15 -13.67
C THR A 28 -0.64 -18.15 -13.93
N LEU A 29 -0.14 -19.02 -14.83
CA LEU A 29 1.26 -19.05 -15.21
C LEU A 29 1.69 -17.76 -15.93
N PHE A 30 0.83 -17.22 -16.78
CA PHE A 30 1.07 -15.95 -17.47
C PHE A 30 1.14 -14.79 -16.46
N ALA A 31 0.16 -14.66 -15.56
CA ALA A 31 0.11 -13.65 -14.50
C ALA A 31 1.38 -13.71 -13.63
N SER A 32 1.72 -14.90 -13.10
CA SER A 32 2.92 -15.09 -12.27
C SER A 32 4.22 -14.73 -13.01
N GLY A 33 4.29 -14.95 -14.31
CA GLY A 33 5.42 -14.55 -15.14
C GLY A 33 5.59 -13.04 -15.21
N VAL A 34 4.47 -12.32 -15.40
CA VAL A 34 4.46 -10.85 -15.44
C VAL A 34 4.79 -10.26 -14.06
N GLU A 35 4.17 -10.76 -13.00
CA GLU A 35 4.41 -10.34 -11.62
C GLU A 35 5.88 -10.48 -11.21
N ARG A 36 6.51 -11.63 -11.49
CA ARG A 36 7.94 -11.85 -11.23
C ARG A 36 8.84 -10.91 -12.02
N THR A 37 8.46 -10.56 -13.25
CA THR A 37 9.24 -9.64 -14.08
C THR A 37 9.12 -8.23 -13.55
N LEU A 38 7.91 -7.79 -13.17
CA LEU A 38 7.62 -6.50 -12.57
C LEU A 38 8.37 -6.32 -11.24
N SER A 39 8.29 -7.33 -10.36
CA SER A 39 9.00 -7.35 -9.07
C SER A 39 10.52 -7.16 -9.26
N ARG A 40 11.13 -7.91 -10.18
CA ARG A 40 12.57 -7.78 -10.47
C ARG A 40 12.96 -6.41 -11.04
N GLN A 41 12.14 -5.86 -11.95
CA GLN A 41 12.39 -4.53 -12.50
C GLN A 41 12.28 -3.46 -11.42
N ALA A 42 11.25 -3.52 -10.58
CA ALA A 42 11.09 -2.59 -9.46
C ALA A 42 12.28 -2.68 -8.49
N ALA A 43 12.76 -3.89 -8.15
CA ALA A 43 13.95 -4.06 -7.33
C ALA A 43 15.19 -3.41 -7.96
N GLN A 44 15.41 -3.59 -9.25
CA GLN A 44 16.55 -3.01 -9.96
C GLN A 44 16.49 -1.48 -10.02
N LEU A 45 15.30 -0.92 -10.29
CA LEU A 45 15.09 0.53 -10.34
C LEU A 45 15.36 1.22 -9.01
N ASN A 46 15.10 0.52 -7.90
CA ASN A 46 15.23 1.08 -6.56
C ASN A 46 16.52 0.62 -5.83
N GLY A 47 17.33 -0.23 -6.43
CA GLY A 47 18.51 -0.80 -5.78
C GLY A 47 18.17 -1.61 -4.52
N LEU A 48 17.00 -2.25 -4.48
CA LEU A 48 16.54 -3.02 -3.32
C LEU A 48 17.23 -4.37 -3.25
N GLU A 49 17.66 -4.76 -2.05
CA GLU A 49 18.18 -6.12 -1.78
C GLU A 49 17.07 -7.15 -1.85
N VAL A 50 15.87 -6.80 -1.40
CA VAL A 50 14.66 -7.65 -1.43
C VAL A 50 13.72 -7.11 -2.51
N ALA A 51 13.34 -7.99 -3.44
CA ALA A 51 12.41 -7.60 -4.49
C ALA A 51 11.00 -7.39 -3.92
N PRO A 52 10.29 -6.31 -4.33
CA PRO A 52 8.94 -6.04 -3.87
C PRO A 52 7.98 -7.12 -4.33
N GLU A 53 6.93 -7.36 -3.57
CA GLU A 53 5.81 -8.19 -4.00
C GLU A 53 5.03 -7.45 -5.09
N ALA A 54 4.82 -8.11 -6.23
CA ALA A 54 4.05 -7.59 -7.34
C ALA A 54 2.79 -8.43 -7.54
N TYR A 55 1.67 -7.78 -7.76
CA TYR A 55 0.40 -8.44 -8.03
C TYR A 55 -0.37 -7.73 -9.14
N ILE A 56 -0.93 -8.52 -10.09
CA ILE A 56 -1.81 -8.05 -11.14
C ILE A 56 -3.21 -8.60 -10.90
N SER A 57 -4.17 -7.70 -10.71
CA SER A 57 -5.58 -8.05 -10.54
C SER A 57 -6.31 -8.12 -11.87
N GLY A 58 -7.25 -9.05 -11.94
CA GLY A 58 -8.10 -9.28 -13.09
C GLY A 58 -8.00 -10.73 -13.55
N PHE A 59 -9.14 -11.33 -13.88
CA PHE A 59 -9.19 -12.69 -14.42
C PHE A 59 -10.12 -12.72 -15.63
N PRO A 60 -9.67 -13.27 -16.74
CA PRO A 60 -8.31 -13.75 -17.01
C PRO A 60 -7.33 -12.61 -17.33
N VAL A 61 -6.13 -12.66 -16.74
CA VAL A 61 -5.05 -11.68 -16.98
C VAL A 61 -4.60 -11.72 -18.45
N ALA A 62 -4.65 -12.89 -19.09
CA ALA A 62 -4.37 -13.04 -20.51
C ALA A 62 -5.30 -12.19 -21.40
N LEU A 63 -6.50 -11.84 -20.94
CA LEU A 63 -7.40 -10.95 -21.67
C LEU A 63 -6.83 -9.53 -21.76
N ALA A 64 -6.14 -9.07 -20.73
CA ALA A 64 -5.46 -7.78 -20.74
C ALA A 64 -4.37 -7.71 -21.81
N ALA A 65 -3.75 -8.82 -22.17
CA ALA A 65 -2.80 -8.89 -23.29
C ALA A 65 -3.44 -8.60 -24.66
N VAL A 66 -4.75 -8.76 -24.78
CA VAL A 66 -5.52 -8.51 -26.01
C VAL A 66 -6.23 -7.16 -25.96
N THR A 67 -6.86 -6.84 -24.84
CA THR A 67 -7.66 -5.61 -24.67
C THR A 67 -6.81 -4.38 -24.31
N GLY A 68 -5.65 -4.58 -23.69
CA GLY A 68 -4.86 -3.52 -23.11
C GLY A 68 -5.34 -3.03 -21.74
N ALA A 69 -6.50 -3.49 -21.27
CA ALA A 69 -7.07 -3.05 -20.00
C ALA A 69 -6.61 -3.93 -18.85
N VAL A 70 -6.02 -3.32 -17.82
CA VAL A 70 -5.58 -3.97 -16.58
C VAL A 70 -6.30 -3.30 -15.40
N SER A 71 -7.03 -4.06 -14.61
CA SER A 71 -7.84 -3.48 -13.52
C SER A 71 -6.98 -2.88 -12.42
N ARG A 72 -5.91 -3.57 -12.01
CA ARG A 72 -4.98 -3.07 -10.98
C ARG A 72 -3.64 -3.77 -11.07
N VAL A 73 -2.59 -3.00 -10.81
CA VAL A 73 -1.23 -3.50 -10.54
C VAL A 73 -0.81 -2.95 -9.19
N SER A 74 -0.32 -3.80 -8.30
CA SER A 74 0.17 -3.40 -6.99
C SER A 74 1.62 -3.85 -6.80
N LEU A 75 2.42 -3.00 -6.19
CA LEU A 75 3.79 -3.27 -5.75
C LEU A 75 3.87 -2.95 -4.26
N HIS A 76 4.39 -3.87 -3.46
CA HIS A 76 4.58 -3.69 -2.02
C HIS A 76 6.01 -4.04 -1.63
N SER A 77 6.67 -3.10 -0.97
CA SER A 77 8.00 -3.27 -0.39
C SER A 77 7.90 -3.16 1.12
N VAL A 78 8.50 -4.11 1.82
CA VAL A 78 8.60 -4.10 3.28
C VAL A 78 10.01 -3.67 3.70
N ASP A 79 10.12 -3.15 4.91
CA ASP A 79 11.40 -2.78 5.54
C ASP A 79 12.25 -1.80 4.71
N VAL A 80 11.57 -0.81 4.15
CA VAL A 80 12.22 0.18 3.30
C VAL A 80 12.78 1.32 4.16
N PRO A 81 14.05 1.73 3.96
CA PRO A 81 14.58 2.90 4.66
C PRO A 81 13.87 4.18 4.19
N VAL A 82 13.23 4.87 5.12
CA VAL A 82 12.58 6.16 4.89
C VAL A 82 13.42 7.26 5.54
N ALA A 83 13.85 8.22 4.76
CA ALA A 83 14.77 9.27 5.22
C ALA A 83 14.21 10.02 6.44
N GLY A 84 14.99 10.06 7.53
CA GLY A 84 14.63 10.75 8.77
C GLY A 84 13.46 10.17 9.55
N VAL A 85 13.01 8.95 9.20
CA VAL A 85 11.91 8.23 9.87
C VAL A 85 12.37 6.87 10.38
N GLY A 86 13.32 6.23 9.68
CA GLY A 86 13.75 4.86 9.97
C GLY A 86 13.31 3.89 8.89
N VAL A 87 12.61 2.84 9.25
CA VAL A 87 12.15 1.78 8.34
C VAL A 87 10.62 1.80 8.25
N GLY A 88 10.08 1.68 7.05
CA GLY A 88 8.64 1.64 6.81
C GLY A 88 8.28 0.69 5.66
N ASN A 89 6.99 0.54 5.39
CA ASN A 89 6.51 -0.21 4.25
C ASN A 89 6.03 0.77 3.18
N ALA A 90 6.44 0.56 1.94
CA ALA A 90 6.04 1.40 0.81
C ALA A 90 5.23 0.60 -0.20
N GLY A 91 4.29 1.26 -0.87
CA GLY A 91 3.45 0.64 -1.88
C GLY A 91 3.15 1.56 -3.04
N VAL A 92 2.88 0.94 -4.18
CA VAL A 92 2.34 1.61 -5.37
C VAL A 92 1.17 0.80 -5.88
N GLU A 93 0.06 1.48 -6.15
CA GLU A 93 -1.09 0.90 -6.84
C GLU A 93 -1.39 1.71 -8.10
N LEU A 94 -1.48 1.00 -9.21
CA LEU A 94 -1.93 1.53 -10.48
C LEU A 94 -3.34 0.96 -10.73
N ILE A 95 -4.33 1.81 -10.88
CA ILE A 95 -5.74 1.42 -10.95
C ILE A 95 -6.29 1.78 -12.34
N ASN A 96 -6.99 0.84 -12.96
CA ASN A 96 -7.60 0.94 -14.27
C ASN A 96 -6.62 1.45 -15.33
N LEU A 97 -5.64 0.60 -15.67
CA LEU A 97 -4.66 0.95 -16.68
C LEU A 97 -5.17 0.61 -18.08
N GLU A 98 -4.91 1.51 -18.99
CA GLU A 98 -5.01 1.29 -20.43
C GLU A 98 -3.61 1.30 -21.04
N LEU A 99 -3.14 0.12 -21.41
CA LEU A 99 -1.83 -0.06 -22.03
C LEU A 99 -1.86 0.46 -23.47
N PRO A 100 -0.81 1.13 -23.91
CA PRO A 100 -0.68 1.51 -25.32
C PRO A 100 -0.53 0.29 -26.23
N ALA A 101 -0.41 0.50 -27.53
CA ALA A 101 -0.33 -0.57 -28.53
C ALA A 101 0.68 -1.66 -28.16
N ASN A 102 0.42 -2.90 -28.58
CA ASN A 102 1.17 -4.12 -28.26
C ASN A 102 1.11 -4.55 -26.77
N ALA A 103 -0.05 -4.39 -26.15
CA ALA A 103 -0.29 -4.72 -24.74
C ALA A 103 0.25 -6.09 -24.31
N GLY A 104 0.05 -7.14 -25.11
CA GLY A 104 0.55 -8.48 -24.81
C GLY A 104 2.09 -8.58 -24.74
N GLN A 105 2.81 -7.82 -25.55
CA GLN A 105 4.27 -7.78 -25.51
C GLN A 105 4.75 -6.94 -24.32
N ARG A 106 4.07 -5.84 -24.04
CA ARG A 106 4.38 -4.96 -22.90
C ARG A 106 4.15 -5.69 -21.57
N LEU A 107 3.03 -6.37 -21.40
CA LEU A 107 2.76 -7.19 -20.21
C LEU A 107 3.84 -8.25 -19.97
N ARG A 108 4.23 -8.99 -21.02
CA ARG A 108 5.29 -10.00 -20.89
C ARG A 108 6.64 -9.40 -20.45
N ARG A 109 6.90 -8.14 -20.79
CA ARG A 109 8.10 -7.40 -20.39
C ARG A 109 7.89 -6.60 -19.12
N ALA A 110 6.69 -6.64 -18.53
CA ALA A 110 6.25 -5.78 -17.42
C ALA A 110 6.48 -4.27 -17.69
N ASP A 111 6.42 -3.85 -18.96
CA ASP A 111 6.55 -2.46 -19.37
C ASP A 111 5.19 -1.77 -19.31
N LEU A 112 4.93 -1.11 -18.19
CA LEU A 112 3.71 -0.33 -17.96
C LEU A 112 3.88 1.16 -18.27
N THR A 113 5.08 1.58 -18.68
CA THR A 113 5.40 2.98 -18.99
C THR A 113 4.55 3.50 -20.15
N GLY A 114 3.97 4.67 -20.00
CA GLY A 114 3.10 5.27 -21.00
C GLY A 114 1.66 4.74 -20.98
N ALA A 115 1.31 3.83 -20.06
CA ALA A 115 -0.06 3.45 -19.83
C ALA A 115 -0.85 4.62 -19.22
N GLN A 116 -2.11 4.80 -19.62
CA GLN A 116 -3.02 5.71 -18.96
C GLN A 116 -3.58 5.00 -17.73
N ALA A 117 -3.55 5.64 -16.57
CA ALA A 117 -4.12 5.13 -15.34
C ALA A 117 -5.17 6.10 -14.77
N ASP A 118 -6.29 5.57 -14.28
CA ASP A 118 -7.26 6.40 -13.57
C ASP A 118 -6.66 6.93 -12.28
N VAL A 119 -5.92 6.08 -11.56
CA VAL A 119 -5.24 6.47 -10.31
C VAL A 119 -3.86 5.81 -10.24
N VAL A 120 -2.85 6.60 -9.93
CA VAL A 120 -1.56 6.15 -9.42
C VAL A 120 -1.49 6.54 -7.96
N ARG A 121 -1.59 5.57 -7.06
CA ARG A 121 -1.52 5.75 -5.61
C ARG A 121 -0.17 5.31 -5.10
N ARG A 122 0.49 6.17 -4.34
CA ARG A 122 1.68 5.82 -3.58
C ARG A 122 1.36 5.86 -2.09
N THR A 123 1.84 4.87 -1.36
CA THR A 123 1.61 4.74 0.08
C THR A 123 2.91 4.53 0.83
N VAL A 124 2.98 5.10 2.03
CA VAL A 124 4.02 4.82 3.02
C VAL A 124 3.33 4.53 4.34
N ARG A 125 3.65 3.38 4.91
CA ARG A 125 3.09 2.92 6.18
C ARG A 125 4.19 2.84 7.22
N LEU A 126 3.99 3.54 8.33
CA LEU A 126 4.88 3.57 9.48
C LEU A 126 4.21 2.86 10.65
N ASP A 127 4.79 1.78 11.11
CA ASP A 127 4.32 1.03 12.27
C ASP A 127 4.72 1.71 13.59
N GLY A 128 4.35 1.10 14.72
CA GLY A 128 4.68 1.61 16.05
C GLY A 128 6.18 1.73 16.29
N VAL A 129 7.00 0.87 15.68
CA VAL A 129 8.46 0.92 15.83
C VAL A 129 9.03 2.13 15.08
N ALA A 130 8.68 2.28 13.80
CA ALA A 130 9.14 3.39 12.97
C ALA A 130 8.65 4.73 13.51
N PHE A 131 7.37 4.82 13.89
CA PHE A 131 6.79 6.03 14.44
C PHE A 131 7.32 6.33 15.84
N GLY A 132 7.58 5.30 16.65
CA GLY A 132 8.22 5.40 17.96
C GLY A 132 9.62 6.03 17.90
N GLN A 133 10.41 5.69 16.88
CA GLN A 133 11.72 6.32 16.66
C GLN A 133 11.61 7.83 16.45
N LEU A 134 10.55 8.31 15.76
CA LEU A 134 10.30 9.75 15.61
C LEU A 134 9.99 10.45 16.93
N LEU A 135 9.34 9.74 17.85
CA LEU A 135 8.97 10.27 19.17
C LEU A 135 10.00 9.96 20.25
N GLY A 136 11.08 9.21 19.91
CA GLY A 136 12.09 8.75 20.88
C GLY A 136 11.57 7.67 21.82
N MET A 137 10.52 6.93 21.42
CA MET A 137 9.89 5.84 22.18
C MET A 137 10.26 4.50 21.56
N THR A 138 10.53 3.47 22.36
CA THR A 138 10.92 2.13 21.89
C THR A 138 9.78 1.10 22.00
N ASP A 139 8.71 1.46 22.67
CA ASP A 139 7.57 0.61 23.03
C ASP A 139 6.23 1.18 22.55
N LEU A 140 6.24 2.02 21.52
CA LEU A 140 5.04 2.67 21.02
C LEU A 140 4.09 1.65 20.38
N ASP A 141 2.88 1.57 20.92
CA ASP A 141 1.73 0.87 20.32
C ASP A 141 0.75 1.86 19.71
N ILE A 142 0.24 1.54 18.53
CA ILE A 142 -0.70 2.38 17.78
C ILE A 142 -1.97 1.56 17.54
N ALA A 143 -3.11 2.09 17.97
CA ALA A 143 -4.40 1.43 17.82
C ALA A 143 -5.51 2.41 17.44
N HIS A 144 -6.64 1.88 16.98
CA HIS A 144 -7.84 2.70 16.81
C HIS A 144 -8.34 3.21 18.15
N PRO A 145 -8.67 4.51 18.27
CA PRO A 145 -9.14 5.08 19.54
C PRO A 145 -10.54 4.59 19.89
N TYR A 146 -11.36 4.23 18.89
CA TYR A 146 -12.75 3.79 19.05
C TYR A 146 -13.06 2.62 18.12
N ASP A 147 -14.11 1.85 18.41
CA ASP A 147 -14.56 0.73 17.58
C ASP A 147 -14.95 1.17 16.15
N ILE A 148 -15.44 2.40 16.01
CA ILE A 148 -15.76 3.03 14.73
C ILE A 148 -15.06 4.39 14.70
N SER A 149 -13.88 4.44 14.10
CA SER A 149 -13.15 5.69 13.86
C SER A 149 -13.27 6.10 12.41
N PRO A 150 -13.56 7.38 12.13
CA PRO A 150 -13.40 7.91 10.78
C PRO A 150 -11.95 7.69 10.33
N SER A 151 -11.76 7.07 9.19
CA SER A 151 -10.44 6.85 8.64
C SER A 151 -10.36 7.40 7.23
N GLY A 152 -9.25 8.07 6.94
CA GLY A 152 -8.94 8.58 5.61
C GLY A 152 -9.23 10.07 5.41
N GLY A 153 -8.67 10.61 4.33
CA GLY A 153 -8.69 12.02 4.03
C GLY A 153 -7.54 12.79 4.70
N THR A 154 -7.74 14.08 4.92
CA THR A 154 -6.71 14.97 5.49
C THR A 154 -6.62 14.92 7.02
N ALA A 155 -7.45 14.10 7.68
CA ALA A 155 -7.46 13.96 9.13
C ALA A 155 -7.88 12.56 9.57
N SER A 156 -7.28 12.09 10.66
CA SER A 156 -7.59 10.82 11.34
C SER A 156 -7.29 10.96 12.83
N GLU A 157 -7.57 9.91 13.61
CA GLU A 157 -7.22 9.82 15.02
C GLU A 157 -6.55 8.48 15.31
N ALA A 158 -5.65 8.47 16.29
CA ALA A 158 -4.99 7.27 16.76
C ALA A 158 -4.92 7.27 18.31
N ARG A 159 -5.08 6.09 18.90
CA ARG A 159 -4.70 5.86 20.29
C ARG A 159 -3.27 5.38 20.30
N MET A 160 -2.44 6.07 21.05
CA MET A 160 -1.02 5.75 21.19
C MET A 160 -0.72 5.43 22.66
N THR A 161 0.01 4.34 22.88
CA THR A 161 0.48 3.92 24.20
C THR A 161 1.98 3.69 24.12
N GLY A 162 2.73 4.34 25.01
CA GLY A 162 4.19 4.21 25.04
C GLY A 162 4.81 4.92 26.23
N THR A 163 6.09 4.62 26.48
CA THR A 163 6.85 5.23 27.57
C THR A 163 7.55 6.49 27.05
N VAL A 164 7.15 7.64 27.59
CA VAL A 164 7.71 8.94 27.24
C VAL A 164 9.19 8.99 27.65
N PRO A 165 10.10 9.50 26.81
CA PRO A 165 11.51 9.60 27.13
C PRO A 165 11.79 10.28 28.48
N GLY A 166 12.60 9.62 29.33
CA GLY A 166 12.94 10.08 30.67
C GLY A 166 11.85 9.84 31.71
N THR A 167 10.90 8.95 31.43
CA THR A 167 9.96 8.38 32.40
C THR A 167 10.04 6.85 32.35
N ASP A 168 9.50 6.19 33.38
CA ASP A 168 9.43 4.72 33.46
C ASP A 168 7.98 4.22 33.43
N ILE A 169 7.02 5.10 33.13
CA ILE A 169 5.60 4.79 33.18
C ILE A 169 5.02 4.94 31.75
N PRO A 170 4.42 3.88 31.21
CA PRO A 170 3.71 3.99 29.93
C PRO A 170 2.49 4.90 30.07
N THR A 171 2.26 5.73 29.06
CA THR A 171 1.14 6.67 29.00
C THR A 171 0.28 6.39 27.78
N THR A 172 -1.01 6.62 27.89
CA THR A 172 -1.98 6.42 26.80
C THR A 172 -2.65 7.73 26.44
N VAL A 173 -2.60 8.08 25.16
CA VAL A 173 -3.20 9.30 24.63
C VAL A 173 -4.00 9.01 23.36
N VAL A 174 -5.02 9.80 23.08
CA VAL A 174 -5.58 9.91 21.73
C VAL A 174 -4.97 11.13 21.08
N VAL A 175 -4.49 10.96 19.86
CA VAL A 175 -3.91 12.03 19.07
C VAL A 175 -4.74 12.28 17.82
N THR A 176 -4.85 13.53 17.39
CA THR A 176 -5.32 13.88 16.07
C THR A 176 -4.14 13.87 15.11
N LEU A 177 -4.34 13.25 13.95
CA LEU A 177 -3.42 13.22 12.82
C LEU A 177 -4.02 14.11 11.73
N ARG A 178 -3.32 15.15 11.30
CA ARG A 178 -3.86 16.09 10.31
C ARG A 178 -2.81 16.48 9.28
N LEU A 179 -3.23 16.57 8.04
CA LEU A 179 -2.47 17.20 6.96
C LEU A 179 -2.93 18.65 6.78
N ASP A 180 -1.97 19.56 6.81
CA ASP A 180 -2.14 20.97 6.53
C ASP A 180 -1.16 21.36 5.41
N GLY A 181 -1.64 21.26 4.18
CA GLY A 181 -0.76 21.28 3.01
C GLY A 181 0.30 20.18 3.09
N PRO A 182 1.58 20.50 2.94
CA PRO A 182 2.65 19.51 3.02
C PRO A 182 2.97 19.06 4.47
N THR A 183 2.44 19.75 5.47
CA THR A 183 2.80 19.50 6.87
C THR A 183 1.83 18.51 7.51
N PHE A 184 2.37 17.38 7.94
CA PHE A 184 1.69 16.49 8.88
C PHE A 184 1.81 17.06 10.29
N ARG A 185 0.68 17.12 11.00
CA ARG A 185 0.59 17.56 12.39
C ARG A 185 -0.05 16.49 13.23
N MET A 186 0.62 16.15 14.34
CA MET A 186 0.08 15.28 15.37
C MET A 186 -0.04 16.07 16.67
N ARG A 187 -1.20 15.99 17.32
CA ARG A 187 -1.47 16.69 18.57
C ARG A 187 -2.31 15.80 19.49
N PRO A 188 -1.98 15.69 20.78
CA PRO A 188 -2.84 15.08 21.77
C PRO A 188 -4.21 15.76 21.81
N SER A 189 -5.27 14.95 21.72
CA SER A 189 -6.66 15.40 21.86
C SER A 189 -7.29 14.94 23.17
N GLN A 190 -6.81 13.78 23.68
CA GLN A 190 -7.28 13.22 24.95
C GLN A 190 -6.14 12.51 25.67
N LEU A 191 -5.99 12.79 26.95
CA LEU A 191 -5.11 12.07 27.86
C LEU A 191 -5.94 11.02 28.60
N ILE A 192 -5.56 9.73 28.50
CA ILE A 192 -6.34 8.62 29.09
C ILE A 192 -5.70 8.19 30.40
N ASP A 193 -4.48 7.63 30.32
CA ASP A 193 -3.72 7.17 31.49
C ASP A 193 -2.43 7.98 31.58
N VAL A 194 -2.55 9.20 32.12
CA VAL A 194 -1.44 10.13 32.27
C VAL A 194 -1.41 10.69 33.69
N PRO A 195 -0.33 10.46 34.45
CA PRO A 195 -0.13 11.11 35.76
C PRO A 195 -0.13 12.64 35.63
N SER A 196 -0.74 13.32 36.59
CA SER A 196 -0.92 14.78 36.53
C SER A 196 0.40 15.58 36.51
N ASP A 197 1.46 15.05 37.10
CA ASP A 197 2.79 15.62 37.12
C ASP A 197 3.58 15.43 35.80
N LEU A 198 3.10 14.54 34.92
CA LEU A 198 3.69 14.26 33.60
C LEU A 198 2.93 14.91 32.44
N THR A 199 1.81 15.59 32.69
CA THR A 199 0.88 16.10 31.68
C THR A 199 1.61 16.90 30.59
N ASP A 200 2.37 17.92 30.94
CA ASP A 200 3.04 18.79 29.97
C ASP A 200 4.09 18.01 29.14
N ARG A 201 4.85 17.14 29.81
CA ARG A 201 5.86 16.29 29.15
C ARG A 201 5.20 15.31 28.15
N VAL A 202 4.06 14.75 28.50
CA VAL A 202 3.31 13.85 27.61
C VAL A 202 2.76 14.61 26.41
N ILE A 203 2.18 15.80 26.62
CA ILE A 203 1.74 16.67 25.52
C ILE A 203 2.88 16.97 24.55
N ASP A 204 4.03 17.35 25.07
CA ASP A 204 5.20 17.65 24.24
C ASP A 204 5.69 16.41 23.47
N ALA A 205 5.79 15.26 24.14
CA ALA A 205 6.28 14.02 23.54
C ALA A 205 5.37 13.46 22.42
N TYR A 206 4.07 13.68 22.52
CA TYR A 206 3.11 13.28 21.49
C TYR A 206 2.72 14.43 20.53
N THR A 207 3.50 15.50 20.49
CA THR A 207 3.35 16.62 19.56
C THR A 207 4.42 16.51 18.48
N LEU A 208 4.00 16.43 17.20
CA LEU A 208 4.91 16.28 16.05
C LEU A 208 4.42 17.12 14.88
N ASP A 209 5.35 17.83 14.26
CA ASP A 209 5.18 18.46 12.94
C ASP A 209 6.23 17.89 11.99
N ARG A 210 5.80 17.45 10.79
CA ARG A 210 6.68 16.84 9.79
C ARG A 210 6.27 17.22 8.37
N ASP A 211 7.25 17.49 7.52
CA ASP A 211 7.00 17.67 6.09
C ASP A 211 6.81 16.30 5.43
N THR A 212 5.66 16.10 4.78
CA THR A 212 5.35 14.84 4.11
C THR A 212 6.03 14.69 2.76
N ARG A 213 6.67 15.75 2.22
CA ARG A 213 7.48 15.69 1.00
C ARG A 213 8.78 14.90 1.21
N ASP A 214 9.20 14.72 2.47
CA ASP A 214 10.33 13.86 2.84
C ASP A 214 9.99 12.36 2.75
N LEU A 215 8.68 12.03 2.64
CA LEU A 215 8.24 10.65 2.46
C LEU A 215 8.34 10.25 0.97
N PRO A 216 8.62 8.99 0.65
CA PRO A 216 8.75 8.50 -0.73
C PRO A 216 7.40 8.39 -1.47
N LEU A 217 6.59 9.45 -1.43
CA LEU A 217 5.31 9.58 -2.10
C LEU A 217 5.41 10.27 -3.46
N GLY A 218 6.59 10.82 -3.80
CA GLY A 218 6.78 11.64 -4.99
C GLY A 218 6.12 13.02 -4.90
N GLY A 219 5.86 13.52 -3.68
CA GLY A 219 5.29 14.82 -3.34
C GLY A 219 4.62 14.79 -1.98
N GLN A 220 3.85 15.83 -1.65
CA GLN A 220 3.13 15.89 -0.37
C GLN A 220 2.07 14.79 -0.28
N ALA A 221 1.78 14.33 0.93
CA ALA A 221 0.65 13.43 1.19
C ALA A 221 -0.69 14.13 0.99
N ASP A 222 -1.65 13.43 0.40
CA ASP A 222 -3.03 13.88 0.24
C ASP A 222 -3.95 13.27 1.30
N ASN A 223 -3.51 12.15 1.90
CA ASN A 223 -4.31 11.40 2.84
C ASN A 223 -3.44 10.85 3.98
N VAL A 224 -4.00 10.83 5.19
CA VAL A 224 -3.45 10.17 6.38
C VAL A 224 -4.53 9.33 7.03
N GLN A 225 -4.20 8.09 7.33
CA GLN A 225 -5.13 7.17 7.98
C GLN A 225 -4.42 6.18 8.90
N LEU A 226 -5.20 5.60 9.79
CA LEU A 226 -4.76 4.47 10.59
C LEU A 226 -5.06 3.17 9.83
N SER A 227 -4.09 2.28 9.73
CA SER A 227 -4.20 1.01 9.02
C SER A 227 -3.46 -0.09 9.77
N GLY A 228 -4.21 -0.97 10.45
CA GLY A 228 -3.66 -2.17 11.11
C GLY A 228 -2.53 -1.88 12.12
N GLY A 229 -2.69 -0.89 13.00
CA GLY A 229 -1.65 -0.54 13.98
C GLY A 229 -0.49 0.29 13.41
N SER A 230 -0.68 0.85 12.21
CA SER A 230 0.29 1.71 11.54
C SER A 230 -0.36 3.01 11.09
N ILE A 231 0.40 4.06 10.93
CA ILE A 231 -0.04 5.30 10.28
C ILE A 231 0.36 5.21 8.80
N GLU A 232 -0.63 5.32 7.95
CA GLU A 232 -0.45 5.29 6.50
C GLU A 232 -0.63 6.68 5.91
N PHE A 233 0.35 7.09 5.12
CA PHE A 233 0.29 8.29 4.28
C PHE A 233 0.14 7.86 2.83
N SER A 234 -0.71 8.53 2.08
CA SER A 234 -0.85 8.26 0.65
C SER A 234 -0.95 9.52 -0.18
N ARG A 235 -0.57 9.38 -1.45
CA ARG A 235 -0.72 10.37 -2.49
C ARG A 235 -1.32 9.74 -3.73
N ASP A 236 -2.36 10.39 -4.26
CA ASP A 236 -3.07 9.97 -5.46
C ASP A 236 -2.81 10.94 -6.62
N ARG A 237 -2.40 10.40 -7.77
CA ARG A 237 -2.42 11.13 -9.05
C ARG A 237 -3.54 10.55 -9.90
N ILE A 238 -4.46 11.40 -10.31
CA ILE A 238 -5.67 10.99 -11.02
C ILE A 238 -5.51 11.29 -12.52
N ASN A 239 -6.03 10.39 -13.37
CA ASN A 239 -6.02 10.51 -14.84
C ASN A 239 -4.62 10.84 -15.38
N THR A 240 -3.63 10.02 -15.00
CA THR A 240 -2.22 10.29 -15.29
C THR A 240 -1.60 9.18 -16.14
N VAL A 241 -0.56 9.55 -16.87
CA VAL A 241 0.29 8.59 -17.59
C VAL A 241 1.30 7.98 -16.62
N VAL A 242 1.46 6.67 -16.66
CA VAL A 242 2.42 5.93 -15.84
C VAL A 242 3.83 6.19 -16.35
N GLU A 243 4.70 6.64 -15.47
CA GLU A 243 6.11 6.88 -15.70
C GLU A 243 6.97 5.77 -15.08
N ALA A 244 8.23 5.64 -15.51
CA ALA A 244 9.15 4.66 -14.91
C ALA A 244 9.33 4.88 -13.40
N ALA A 245 9.32 6.15 -12.95
CA ALA A 245 9.41 6.53 -11.55
C ALA A 245 8.20 6.08 -10.71
N ASP A 246 7.04 5.81 -11.32
CA ASP A 246 5.87 5.33 -10.59
C ASP A 246 6.01 3.87 -10.14
N LEU A 247 6.86 3.11 -10.83
CA LEU A 247 7.18 1.72 -10.47
C LEU A 247 8.30 1.63 -9.43
N ALA A 248 8.80 2.79 -9.01
CA ALA A 248 9.83 2.92 -7.99
C ALA A 248 9.19 3.42 -6.69
N PRO A 249 8.83 2.53 -5.73
CA PRO A 249 8.15 2.96 -4.49
C PRO A 249 9.00 3.84 -3.58
N LEU A 250 10.28 4.06 -3.89
CA LEU A 250 11.26 4.63 -2.96
C LEU A 250 12.03 5.84 -3.47
N VAL A 251 11.73 6.34 -4.62
CA VAL A 251 12.40 7.53 -5.17
C VAL A 251 11.45 8.71 -5.24
#